data_56ee390655eaa3be1359f5bb08dd3c22
#
_entry.id   56ee390655eaa3be1359f5bb08dd3c22
#
_cell.length_a   1.000
_cell.length_b   1.000
_cell.length_c   1.000
_cell.angle_alpha   90.00
_cell.angle_beta   90.00
_cell.angle_gamma   90.00
#
_symmetry.space_group_name_H-M   'P 1'
#
loop_
_entity.id
_entity.type
_entity.pdbx_description
1 polymer ?
#
loop_
_entity_poly.entity_id
_entity_poly.type
_entity_poly.pdbx_seq_one_letter_code
_entity_poly.pdbx_strand_id
1 'polypeptide(L)'
;RVLKPGGMVICVNCDWDSVVYNGYDKELIAKALHAYAIWQQPWMDELDSWIGRRTYGIFRTSGLFEGAVVVHSVVETAFREGCFGYDFSGHIGCVAEQGDDLLTKEEYAAFLADLEKADEEGTYLFSKPYYLYSGRKRMK
;
A
#
# COMPACT_ATOMS: atom_id res chain seq x y z
N ARG A 1 6.16 21.94 -16.45
CA ARG A 1 6.03 22.51 -17.81
C ARG A 1 4.62 22.36 -18.36
N VAL A 2 3.92 21.27 -18.04
CA VAL A 2 2.57 20.98 -18.54
C VAL A 2 1.45 21.70 -17.77
N LEU A 3 1.71 22.15 -16.53
CA LEU A 3 0.72 22.84 -15.71
C LEU A 3 0.98 24.34 -15.67
N LYS A 4 -0.03 25.14 -16.05
CA LYS A 4 0.02 26.61 -16.03
C LYS A 4 0.04 27.12 -14.58
N PRO A 5 0.57 28.37 -14.32
CA PRO A 5 0.39 29.04 -13.03
C PRO A 5 -1.08 29.05 -12.60
N GLY A 6 -1.35 28.81 -11.33
CA GLY A 6 -2.71 28.68 -10.79
C GLY A 6 -3.41 27.35 -11.09
N GLY A 7 -2.87 26.52 -11.99
CA GLY A 7 -3.41 25.20 -12.30
C GLY A 7 -3.34 24.24 -11.09
N MET A 8 -4.25 23.30 -11.05
CA MET A 8 -4.35 22.31 -9.96
C MET A 8 -3.63 21.02 -10.32
N VAL A 9 -2.94 20.43 -9.35
CA VAL A 9 -2.43 19.06 -9.39
C VAL A 9 -3.14 18.23 -8.32
N ILE A 10 -3.49 17.01 -8.68
CA ILE A 10 -3.94 15.98 -7.73
C ILE A 10 -3.01 14.79 -7.94
N CYS A 11 -2.44 14.30 -6.86
CA CYS A 11 -1.58 13.12 -6.86
C CYS A 11 -2.10 12.15 -5.80
N VAL A 12 -2.31 10.90 -6.19
CA VAL A 12 -2.82 9.85 -5.33
C VAL A 12 -1.80 8.71 -5.31
N ASN A 13 -1.30 8.41 -4.14
CA ASN A 13 -0.37 7.30 -3.93
C ASN A 13 -0.83 6.44 -2.76
N CYS A 14 -0.61 5.14 -2.83
CA CYS A 14 -0.66 4.30 -1.64
C CYS A 14 0.70 4.26 -0.96
N ASP A 15 0.69 3.88 0.30
CA ASP A 15 1.88 3.58 1.09
C ASP A 15 1.80 2.10 1.43
N TRP A 16 2.64 1.31 0.78
CA TRP A 16 2.57 -0.15 0.88
C TRP A 16 2.98 -0.67 2.25
N ASP A 17 3.80 0.08 2.97
CA ASP A 17 4.25 -0.25 4.31
C ASP A 17 3.24 0.20 5.41
N SER A 18 2.11 0.76 4.99
CA SER A 18 1.00 1.18 5.86
C SER A 18 -0.28 0.36 5.64
N VAL A 19 -0.23 -0.71 4.85
CA VAL A 19 -1.34 -1.65 4.71
C VAL A 19 -1.46 -2.48 5.98
N VAL A 20 -2.69 -2.78 6.37
CA VAL A 20 -3.00 -3.51 7.59
C VAL A 20 -3.93 -4.68 7.28
N TYR A 21 -3.59 -5.84 7.81
CA TYR A 21 -4.51 -6.95 8.02
C TYR A 21 -4.65 -7.22 9.53
N ASN A 22 -5.84 -7.57 9.97
CA ASN A 22 -6.06 -8.19 11.27
C ASN A 22 -6.14 -9.71 11.12
N GLY A 23 -5.35 -10.39 11.90
CA GLY A 23 -5.30 -11.84 12.08
C GLY A 23 -4.67 -12.17 13.43
N TYR A 24 -4.28 -13.39 13.63
CA TYR A 24 -3.75 -13.89 14.91
C TYR A 24 -2.24 -13.88 14.99
N ASP A 25 -1.56 -14.22 13.89
CA ASP A 25 -0.09 -14.21 13.82
C ASP A 25 0.44 -12.86 13.35
N LYS A 26 0.67 -11.96 14.32
CA LYS A 26 1.15 -10.60 14.06
C LYS A 26 2.52 -10.55 13.40
N GLU A 27 3.40 -11.49 13.74
CA GLU A 27 4.77 -11.53 13.19
C GLU A 27 4.74 -11.95 11.73
N LEU A 28 3.96 -12.98 11.42
CA LEU A 28 3.79 -13.46 10.06
C LEU A 28 3.10 -12.41 9.17
N ILE A 29 2.02 -11.78 9.65
CA ILE A 29 1.34 -10.70 8.93
C ILE A 29 2.30 -9.55 8.64
N ALA A 30 3.05 -9.09 9.64
CA ALA A 30 4.03 -8.02 9.46
C ALA A 30 5.14 -8.42 8.47
N LYS A 31 5.63 -9.66 8.53
CA LYS A 31 6.61 -10.19 7.57
C LYS A 31 6.04 -10.20 6.15
N ALA A 32 4.85 -10.72 5.93
CA ALA A 32 4.21 -10.83 4.62
C ALA A 32 3.99 -9.44 3.98
N LEU A 33 3.50 -8.48 4.74
CA LEU A 33 3.31 -7.10 4.29
C LEU A 33 4.63 -6.42 3.97
N HIS A 34 5.62 -6.57 4.85
CA HIS A 34 6.95 -5.98 4.63
C HIS A 34 7.65 -6.60 3.42
N ALA A 35 7.58 -7.91 3.26
CA ALA A 35 8.13 -8.61 2.10
C ALA A 35 7.58 -8.03 0.79
N TYR A 36 6.28 -7.80 0.70
CA TYR A 36 5.68 -7.14 -0.45
C TYR A 36 6.15 -5.69 -0.61
N ALA A 37 6.23 -4.94 0.48
CA ALA A 37 6.61 -3.52 0.44
C ALA A 37 8.04 -3.29 -0.06
N ILE A 38 8.95 -4.23 0.19
CA ILE A 38 10.36 -4.14 -0.28
C ILE A 38 10.64 -4.94 -1.55
N TRP A 39 9.66 -5.67 -2.07
CA TRP A 39 9.81 -6.50 -3.25
C TRP A 39 9.95 -5.66 -4.52
N GLN A 40 11.18 -5.51 -5.02
CA GLN A 40 11.48 -4.82 -6.25
C GLN A 40 11.36 -5.76 -7.44
N GLN A 41 10.45 -5.47 -8.35
CA GLN A 41 10.28 -6.26 -9.57
C GLN A 41 11.27 -5.83 -10.66
N PRO A 42 11.64 -6.75 -11.60
CA PRO A 42 12.65 -6.48 -12.62
C PRO A 42 12.32 -5.29 -13.56
N TRP A 43 11.06 -4.92 -13.67
CA TRP A 43 10.60 -3.81 -14.51
C TRP A 43 10.58 -2.46 -13.78
N MET A 44 10.87 -2.44 -12.48
CA MET A 44 10.94 -1.23 -11.68
C MET A 44 12.37 -0.69 -11.68
N ASP A 45 12.55 0.59 -12.03
CA ASP A 45 13.84 1.28 -11.90
C ASP A 45 14.19 1.50 -10.43
N GLU A 46 13.21 1.97 -9.67
CA GLU A 46 13.31 2.19 -8.21
C GLU A 46 11.99 1.84 -7.55
N LEU A 47 12.08 1.23 -6.37
CA LEU A 47 10.94 0.99 -5.49
C LEU A 47 10.94 2.00 -4.35
N ASP A 48 9.84 2.74 -4.18
CA ASP A 48 9.59 3.54 -2.99
C ASP A 48 8.24 3.16 -2.39
N SER A 49 8.24 2.18 -1.48
CA SER A 49 7.04 1.74 -0.76
C SER A 49 6.43 2.85 0.12
N TRP A 50 7.20 3.92 0.39
CA TRP A 50 6.78 5.06 1.20
C TRP A 50 6.34 6.26 0.37
N ILE A 51 6.17 6.12 -0.93
CA ILE A 51 5.79 7.24 -1.80
C ILE A 51 4.52 7.96 -1.32
N GLY A 52 3.58 7.25 -0.72
CA GLY A 52 2.37 7.83 -0.14
C GLY A 52 2.69 8.90 0.90
N ARG A 53 3.40 8.54 1.97
CA ARG A 53 3.78 9.45 3.07
C ARG A 53 4.77 10.52 2.64
N ARG A 54 5.57 10.29 1.58
CA ARG A 54 6.55 11.24 1.04
C ARG A 54 5.95 12.26 0.09
N THR A 55 4.79 11.99 -0.49
CA THR A 55 4.16 12.83 -1.53
C THR A 55 4.06 14.30 -1.10
N TYR A 56 3.60 14.58 0.13
CA TYR A 56 3.53 15.96 0.63
C TYR A 56 4.89 16.65 0.63
N GLY A 57 5.91 15.98 1.15
CA GLY A 57 7.28 16.50 1.21
C GLY A 57 7.84 16.83 -0.17
N ILE A 58 7.62 15.95 -1.15
CA ILE A 58 8.06 16.13 -2.55
C ILE A 58 7.45 17.42 -3.13
N PHE A 59 6.15 17.62 -3.02
CA PHE A 59 5.50 18.83 -3.51
C PHE A 59 5.92 20.09 -2.73
N ARG A 60 6.04 19.98 -1.42
CA ARG A 60 6.44 21.08 -0.55
C ARG A 60 7.86 21.59 -0.85
N THR A 61 8.81 20.68 -0.97
CA THR A 61 10.23 21.01 -1.21
C THR A 61 10.49 21.48 -2.64
N SER A 62 9.63 21.12 -3.60
CA SER A 62 9.72 21.66 -4.97
C SER A 62 9.59 23.17 -5.04
N GLY A 63 8.95 23.81 -4.04
CA GLY A 63 8.65 25.23 -4.03
C GLY A 63 7.64 25.70 -5.08
N LEU A 64 7.17 24.79 -5.95
CA LEU A 64 6.32 25.10 -7.09
C LEU A 64 4.82 25.09 -6.75
N PHE A 65 4.43 24.39 -5.68
CA PHE A 65 3.04 24.16 -5.35
C PHE A 65 2.72 24.58 -3.92
N GLU A 66 1.46 24.92 -3.72
CA GLU A 66 0.87 25.15 -2.41
C GLU A 66 -0.37 24.27 -2.29
N GLY A 67 -0.41 23.42 -1.26
CA GLY A 67 -1.45 22.41 -1.14
C GLY A 67 -1.37 21.65 0.18
N ALA A 68 -2.24 20.66 0.28
CA ALA A 68 -2.37 19.80 1.46
C ALA A 68 -2.49 18.32 1.04
N VAL A 69 -2.26 17.43 2.00
CA VAL A 69 -2.51 16.01 1.87
C VAL A 69 -3.66 15.61 2.79
N VAL A 70 -4.51 14.73 2.29
CA VAL A 70 -5.49 13.99 3.08
C VAL A 70 -5.26 12.49 2.89
N VAL A 71 -5.64 11.70 3.89
CA VAL A 71 -5.58 10.25 3.80
C VAL A 71 -6.99 9.71 3.71
N HIS A 72 -7.22 8.85 2.73
CA HIS A 72 -8.45 8.09 2.58
C HIS A 72 -8.11 6.61 2.63
N SER A 73 -8.73 5.86 3.55
CA SER A 73 -8.50 4.43 3.67
C SER A 73 -9.66 3.64 3.07
N VAL A 74 -9.32 2.64 2.25
CA VAL A 74 -10.23 1.54 1.95
C VAL A 74 -10.22 0.62 3.16
N VAL A 75 -11.40 0.24 3.66
CA VAL A 75 -11.55 -0.68 4.78
C VAL A 75 -12.51 -1.78 4.37
N GLU A 76 -12.13 -3.03 4.62
CA GLU A 76 -12.94 -4.21 4.34
C GLU A 76 -12.93 -5.15 5.55
N THR A 77 -14.06 -5.81 5.77
CA THR A 77 -14.28 -6.74 6.88
C THR A 77 -14.69 -8.13 6.40
N ALA A 78 -14.39 -8.45 5.15
CA ALA A 78 -14.63 -9.77 4.57
C ALA A 78 -13.42 -10.17 3.71
N PHE A 79 -12.96 -11.41 3.86
CA PHE A 79 -11.87 -12.01 3.09
C PHE A 79 -12.43 -12.95 2.03
N ARG A 80 -12.78 -12.41 0.87
CA ARG A 80 -13.38 -13.19 -0.23
C ARG A 80 -13.07 -12.57 -1.58
N GLU A 81 -13.23 -13.35 -2.63
CA GLU A 81 -13.08 -12.91 -4.02
C GLU A 81 -13.89 -11.63 -4.30
N GLY A 82 -13.27 -10.68 -5.00
CA GLY A 82 -13.83 -9.36 -5.30
C GLY A 82 -13.65 -8.32 -4.19
N CYS A 83 -13.09 -8.69 -3.03
CA CYS A 83 -12.62 -7.74 -2.04
C CYS A 83 -11.14 -7.42 -2.28
N PHE A 84 -10.78 -6.15 -2.11
CA PHE A 84 -9.41 -5.69 -2.39
C PHE A 84 -8.37 -6.40 -1.53
N GLY A 85 -8.66 -6.63 -0.24
CA GLY A 85 -7.75 -7.34 0.66
C GLY A 85 -7.51 -8.79 0.24
N TYR A 86 -8.52 -9.47 -0.31
CA TYR A 86 -8.37 -10.80 -0.87
C TYR A 86 -7.46 -10.78 -2.12
N ASP A 87 -7.75 -9.90 -3.07
CA ASP A 87 -6.93 -9.79 -4.29
C ASP A 87 -5.49 -9.36 -3.97
N PHE A 88 -5.33 -8.48 -2.99
CA PHE A 88 -4.00 -8.04 -2.56
C PHE A 88 -3.19 -9.15 -1.88
N SER A 89 -3.83 -10.06 -1.15
CA SER A 89 -3.15 -11.24 -0.61
C SER A 89 -2.54 -12.12 -1.70
N GLY A 90 -3.19 -12.22 -2.87
CA GLY A 90 -2.65 -12.89 -4.05
C GLY A 90 -1.37 -12.22 -4.59
N HIS A 91 -1.30 -10.87 -4.55
CA HIS A 91 -0.07 -10.16 -4.92
C HIS A 91 1.08 -10.45 -3.95
N ILE A 92 0.80 -10.61 -2.65
CA ILE A 92 1.79 -11.06 -1.67
C ILE A 92 2.27 -12.48 -2.02
N GLY A 93 1.40 -13.34 -2.52
CA GLY A 93 1.75 -14.68 -3.00
C GLY A 93 2.79 -14.68 -4.12
N CYS A 94 2.77 -13.66 -5.00
CA CYS A 94 3.80 -13.54 -6.04
C CYS A 94 5.22 -13.38 -5.46
N VAL A 95 5.37 -12.80 -4.27
CA VAL A 95 6.68 -12.73 -3.58
C VAL A 95 7.16 -14.12 -3.20
N ALA A 96 6.27 -14.94 -2.63
CA ALA A 96 6.61 -16.30 -2.25
C ALA A 96 6.92 -17.23 -3.44
N GLU A 97 6.33 -16.96 -4.62
CA GLU A 97 6.60 -17.75 -5.83
C GLU A 97 7.96 -17.44 -6.47
N GLN A 98 8.51 -16.25 -6.27
CA GLN A 98 9.78 -15.87 -6.86
C GLN A 98 11.00 -16.49 -6.20
N GLY A 99 10.82 -17.12 -5.02
CA GLY A 99 11.88 -17.85 -4.34
C GLY A 99 12.94 -16.98 -3.67
N ASP A 100 12.65 -15.69 -3.51
CA ASP A 100 13.46 -14.81 -2.68
C ASP A 100 13.24 -15.16 -1.20
N ASP A 101 14.28 -15.00 -0.36
CA ASP A 101 14.22 -15.29 1.09
C ASP A 101 13.28 -14.36 1.89
N LEU A 102 12.51 -13.52 1.18
CA LEU A 102 11.60 -12.55 1.80
C LEU A 102 10.38 -13.22 2.43
N LEU A 103 9.77 -14.16 1.72
CA LEU A 103 8.59 -14.91 2.16
C LEU A 103 8.58 -16.31 1.52
N THR A 104 8.51 -17.36 2.32
CA THR A 104 8.43 -18.72 1.78
C THR A 104 7.00 -19.08 1.40
N LYS A 105 6.82 -20.15 0.59
CA LYS A 105 5.50 -20.66 0.22
C LYS A 105 4.71 -21.17 1.42
N GLU A 106 5.41 -21.78 2.37
CA GLU A 106 4.83 -22.27 3.62
C GLU A 106 4.35 -21.12 4.50
N GLU A 107 5.13 -20.05 4.60
CA GLU A 107 4.74 -18.84 5.33
C GLU A 107 3.55 -18.13 4.66
N TYR A 108 3.55 -18.07 3.32
CA TYR A 108 2.40 -17.52 2.59
C TYR A 108 1.13 -18.35 2.79
N ALA A 109 1.23 -19.69 2.76
CA ALA A 109 0.08 -20.54 3.03
C ALA A 109 -0.44 -20.37 4.47
N ALA A 110 0.46 -20.24 5.45
CA ALA A 110 0.10 -19.96 6.83
C ALA A 110 -0.55 -18.56 6.98
N PHE A 111 -0.04 -17.55 6.29
CA PHE A 111 -0.64 -16.22 6.24
C PHE A 111 -2.08 -16.24 5.71
N LEU A 112 -2.34 -16.94 4.60
CA LEU A 112 -3.70 -17.07 4.07
C LEU A 112 -4.63 -17.79 5.07
N ALA A 113 -4.19 -18.89 5.65
CA ALA A 113 -4.97 -19.64 6.64
C ALA A 113 -5.30 -18.79 7.89
N ASP A 114 -4.39 -17.90 8.29
CA ASP A 114 -4.63 -16.97 9.41
C ASP A 114 -5.70 -15.93 9.07
N LEU A 115 -5.70 -15.40 7.85
CA LEU A 115 -6.72 -14.45 7.37
C LEU A 115 -8.09 -15.13 7.19
N GLU A 116 -8.12 -16.35 6.63
CA GLU A 116 -9.35 -17.13 6.48
C GLU A 116 -9.97 -17.43 7.84
N LYS A 117 -9.16 -17.84 8.81
CA LYS A 117 -9.61 -18.07 10.19
C LYS A 117 -10.18 -16.78 10.82
N ALA A 118 -9.52 -15.65 10.62
CA ALA A 118 -10.01 -14.38 11.14
C ALA A 118 -11.36 -13.98 10.50
N ASP A 119 -11.56 -14.28 9.21
CA ASP A 119 -12.83 -14.04 8.52
C ASP A 119 -13.95 -14.96 9.06
N GLU A 120 -13.68 -16.26 9.20
CA GLU A 120 -14.62 -17.23 9.77
C GLU A 120 -15.07 -16.86 11.19
N GLU A 121 -14.18 -16.31 11.99
CA GLU A 121 -14.47 -15.85 13.36
C GLU A 121 -15.02 -14.42 13.42
N GLY A 122 -15.19 -13.73 12.27
CA GLY A 122 -15.73 -12.38 12.17
C GLY A 122 -14.81 -11.28 12.73
N THR A 123 -13.51 -11.55 12.80
CA THR A 123 -12.49 -10.62 13.32
C THR A 123 -11.60 -10.02 12.23
N TYR A 124 -11.76 -10.48 10.97
CA TYR A 124 -10.98 -9.97 9.84
C TYR A 124 -11.18 -8.48 9.62
N LEU A 125 -10.10 -7.79 9.36
CA LEU A 125 -10.10 -6.42 8.88
C LEU A 125 -8.91 -6.22 7.93
N PHE A 126 -9.17 -5.59 6.81
CA PHE A 126 -8.16 -5.05 5.91
C PHE A 126 -8.28 -3.54 5.86
N SER A 127 -7.16 -2.82 5.84
CA SER A 127 -7.13 -1.38 5.60
C SER A 127 -5.94 -1.00 4.74
N LYS A 128 -6.22 -0.20 3.69
CA LYS A 128 -5.19 0.35 2.79
C LYS A 128 -5.35 1.87 2.68
N PRO A 129 -4.35 2.64 3.13
CA PRO A 129 -4.40 4.09 3.03
C PRO A 129 -3.96 4.58 1.65
N TYR A 130 -4.69 5.54 1.12
CA TYR A 130 -4.33 6.37 -0.03
C TYR A 130 -4.04 7.78 0.43
N TYR A 131 -2.89 8.29 0.07
CA TYR A 131 -2.46 9.66 0.33
C TYR A 131 -2.79 10.50 -0.88
N LEU A 132 -3.72 11.44 -0.72
CA LEU A 132 -4.18 12.34 -1.77
C LEU A 132 -3.59 13.71 -1.53
N TYR A 133 -2.64 14.11 -2.34
CA TYR A 133 -2.17 15.47 -2.37
C TYR A 133 -2.99 16.27 -3.37
N SER A 134 -3.47 17.44 -2.97
CA SER A 134 -4.05 18.43 -3.87
C SER A 134 -3.37 19.77 -3.66
N GLY A 135 -2.96 20.41 -4.77
CA GLY A 135 -2.26 21.68 -4.69
C GLY A 135 -2.40 22.52 -5.95
N ARG A 136 -2.18 23.83 -5.79
CA ARG A 136 -2.14 24.79 -6.89
C ARG A 136 -0.71 25.20 -7.20
N LYS A 137 -0.39 25.25 -8.48
CA LYS A 137 0.88 25.82 -8.93
C LYS A 137 0.93 27.31 -8.62
N ARG A 138 2.00 27.73 -7.96
CA ARG A 138 2.20 29.13 -7.60
C ARG A 138 2.20 30.05 -8.83
N MET A 139 1.66 31.24 -8.64
CA MET A 139 1.69 32.34 -9.61
C MET A 139 3.09 32.96 -9.58
N LYS A 140 3.98 32.47 -10.44
CA LYS A 140 5.27 33.14 -10.69
C LYS A 140 5.35 33.55 -12.14
#